data_62d9ae5c7520379f751f55aa58849d76
#
_entry.id   62d9ae5c7520379f751f55aa58849d76
#
_cell.length_a   1.000
_cell.length_b   1.000
_cell.length_c   1.000
_cell.angle_alpha   90.00
_cell.angle_beta   90.00
_cell.angle_gamma   90.00
#
_symmetry.space_group_name_H-M   'P 1'
#
loop_
_entity.id
_entity.type
_entity.pdbx_description
1 polymer ?
#
loop_
_entity_poly.entity_id
_entity_poly.type
_entity_poly.pdbx_seq_one_letter_code
_entity_poly.pdbx_strand_id
1 'polypeptide(L)'
;LYSEHYSCPVCGFTVPELEPRLFSFNAPFGSCPTCDGLGNKLEVDIDLVIPDPSKTLREGALAPWNPISSNYYPAMLEQAMEQFGVDMDTPFENLKKEEQDLILYGSGDREFHFHYVNDFGRVRDIDIPFEGVVTNINRRYHETNSDFTRNVMRGYMNELSCPTCHGYRLNEAALSVRVGGEDGLNIGQISELSISDHLQEIDRLELGENEEMIARPIIKEIKDRLTFLNNVGLNYLTLSRMAGTLSGGESQRIRLATQIGSNLSGVLYVLDEPSIGLHQRDNDRLISSLKKMRDLGNTLIVVEHDEDTMREADWLIDVGPGAGAFGGQIIASGTPEAVARNKKSITGQYLSGAKSIPVPTERRCLLYTSPSPRDKRQ
;
A
#
# COMPACT_ATOMS: atom_id res chain seq x y z
N LEU A 1 4.59 32.92 -33.71
CA LEU A 1 4.62 33.64 -32.43
C LEU A 1 5.25 32.72 -31.38
N TYR A 2 6.45 33.09 -30.95
CA TYR A 2 7.15 32.37 -29.86
C TYR A 2 6.92 33.18 -28.59
N SER A 3 6.61 32.49 -27.46
CA SER A 3 6.50 33.08 -26.13
C SER A 3 7.72 32.70 -25.30
N GLU A 4 8.40 33.65 -24.70
CA GLU A 4 9.47 33.42 -23.72
C GLU A 4 8.94 32.82 -22.42
N HIS A 5 7.62 32.84 -22.20
CA HIS A 5 6.97 32.39 -20.98
C HIS A 5 6.13 31.11 -21.15
N TYR A 6 6.38 30.32 -22.20
CA TYR A 6 5.64 29.09 -22.47
C TYR A 6 4.10 29.27 -22.47
N SER A 7 3.64 30.43 -22.94
CA SER A 7 2.21 30.77 -22.95
C SER A 7 1.58 30.50 -24.31
N CYS A 8 0.40 29.89 -24.31
CA CYS A 8 -0.37 29.66 -25.51
C CYS A 8 -0.94 31.00 -26.03
N PRO A 9 -0.62 31.46 -27.28
CA PRO A 9 -1.10 32.73 -27.80
C PRO A 9 -2.62 32.73 -28.10
N VAL A 10 -3.27 31.56 -28.10
CA VAL A 10 -4.69 31.42 -28.42
C VAL A 10 -5.57 31.44 -27.17
N CYS A 11 -5.22 30.69 -26.14
CA CYS A 11 -6.03 30.54 -24.92
C CYS A 11 -5.42 31.20 -23.67
N GLY A 12 -4.18 31.72 -23.76
CA GLY A 12 -3.49 32.34 -22.62
C GLY A 12 -2.96 31.33 -21.56
N PHE A 13 -3.14 30.04 -21.77
CA PHE A 13 -2.61 29.02 -20.84
C PHE A 13 -1.10 29.15 -20.81
N THR A 14 -0.54 29.19 -19.60
CA THR A 14 0.91 29.26 -19.36
C THR A 14 1.36 27.96 -18.69
N VAL A 15 2.30 27.27 -19.31
CA VAL A 15 2.94 26.11 -18.69
C VAL A 15 3.82 26.59 -17.54
N PRO A 16 3.68 26.05 -16.33
CA PRO A 16 4.58 26.40 -15.23
C PRO A 16 6.02 26.02 -15.56
N GLU A 17 6.98 26.68 -14.93
CA GLU A 17 8.40 26.37 -15.09
C GLU A 17 8.66 24.91 -14.74
N LEU A 18 9.36 24.19 -15.64
CA LEU A 18 9.66 22.77 -15.46
C LEU A 18 10.81 22.59 -14.47
N GLU A 19 10.45 22.63 -13.19
CA GLU A 19 11.37 22.36 -12.10
C GLU A 19 11.14 20.95 -11.51
N PRO A 20 12.15 20.33 -10.88
CA PRO A 20 11.99 19.00 -10.24
C PRO A 20 10.83 18.94 -9.25
N ARG A 21 10.51 20.03 -8.55
CA ARG A 21 9.38 20.10 -7.60
C ARG A 21 8.01 19.95 -8.25
N LEU A 22 7.88 20.21 -9.55
CA LEU A 22 6.65 19.98 -10.33
C LEU A 22 6.29 18.49 -10.38
N PHE A 23 7.29 17.61 -10.36
CA PHE A 23 7.14 16.16 -10.43
C PHE A 23 7.10 15.51 -9.04
N SER A 24 6.95 16.29 -7.97
CA SER A 24 6.84 15.80 -6.61
C SER A 24 5.41 15.88 -6.10
N PHE A 25 4.79 14.75 -5.82
CA PHE A 25 3.45 14.70 -5.20
C PHE A 25 3.45 15.13 -3.71
N ASN A 26 4.63 15.24 -3.07
CA ASN A 26 4.77 15.76 -1.70
C ASN A 26 4.93 17.29 -1.67
N ALA A 27 5.07 17.94 -2.81
CA ALA A 27 5.17 19.38 -2.90
C ALA A 27 3.83 19.97 -3.40
N PRO A 28 3.25 21.00 -2.76
CA PRO A 28 1.98 21.60 -3.18
C PRO A 28 1.99 22.06 -4.64
N PHE A 29 3.18 22.39 -5.17
CA PHE A 29 3.36 22.84 -6.55
C PHE A 29 3.14 21.71 -7.58
N GLY A 30 3.44 20.46 -7.24
CA GLY A 30 3.33 19.30 -8.12
C GLY A 30 2.16 18.38 -7.79
N SER A 31 1.65 18.41 -6.56
CA SER A 31 0.58 17.53 -6.12
C SER A 31 -0.74 17.80 -6.84
N CYS A 32 -1.56 16.78 -7.00
CA CYS A 32 -2.93 16.93 -7.46
C CYS A 32 -3.74 17.74 -6.44
N PRO A 33 -4.39 18.85 -6.83
CA PRO A 33 -5.12 19.71 -5.90
C PRO A 33 -6.38 19.07 -5.32
N THR A 34 -6.88 17.99 -5.94
CA THR A 34 -8.10 17.27 -5.50
C THR A 34 -7.84 16.28 -4.40
N CYS A 35 -6.66 15.64 -4.38
CA CYS A 35 -6.29 14.61 -3.39
C CYS A 35 -5.01 14.95 -2.62
N ASP A 36 -4.49 16.16 -2.76
CA ASP A 36 -3.27 16.64 -2.10
C ASP A 36 -2.07 15.69 -2.25
N GLY A 37 -1.96 15.05 -3.43
CA GLY A 37 -0.89 14.09 -3.72
C GLY A 37 -1.09 12.69 -3.15
N LEU A 38 -2.25 12.36 -2.56
CA LEU A 38 -2.53 11.04 -2.04
C LEU A 38 -2.83 10.01 -3.13
N GLY A 39 -3.39 10.44 -4.26
CA GLY A 39 -3.79 9.58 -5.39
C GLY A 39 -5.15 8.90 -5.20
N ASN A 40 -5.67 8.90 -4.00
CA ASN A 40 -6.98 8.35 -3.63
C ASN A 40 -7.79 9.36 -2.83
N LYS A 41 -9.08 9.10 -2.73
CA LYS A 41 -10.01 9.78 -1.84
C LYS A 41 -10.76 8.75 -1.02
N LEU A 42 -11.01 9.09 0.22
CA LEU A 42 -11.95 8.35 1.06
C LEU A 42 -13.34 8.86 0.72
N GLU A 43 -14.18 7.98 0.23
CA GLU A 43 -15.59 8.24 -0.03
C GLU A 43 -16.46 7.26 0.76
N VAL A 44 -17.61 7.73 1.22
CA VAL A 44 -18.56 6.88 1.95
C VAL A 44 -19.12 5.83 0.98
N ASP A 45 -19.00 4.57 1.37
CA ASP A 45 -19.53 3.45 0.61
C ASP A 45 -20.96 3.15 1.06
N ILE A 46 -21.91 3.26 0.14
CA ILE A 46 -23.33 3.06 0.41
C ILE A 46 -23.60 1.61 0.83
N ASP A 47 -22.88 0.62 0.28
CA ASP A 47 -23.05 -0.79 0.63
C ASP A 47 -22.57 -1.08 2.07
N LEU A 48 -21.60 -0.32 2.58
CA LEU A 48 -21.20 -0.38 3.98
C LEU A 48 -22.15 0.36 4.92
N VAL A 49 -22.79 1.41 4.43
CA VAL A 49 -23.80 2.16 5.17
C VAL A 49 -25.10 1.39 5.26
N ILE A 50 -25.50 0.70 4.19
CA ILE A 50 -26.72 -0.09 4.05
C ILE A 50 -26.34 -1.52 3.63
N PRO A 51 -25.82 -2.33 4.56
CA PRO A 51 -25.34 -3.68 4.24
C PRO A 51 -26.47 -4.66 3.88
N ASP A 52 -27.71 -4.33 4.21
CA ASP A 52 -28.90 -5.14 3.90
C ASP A 52 -30.05 -4.21 3.48
N PRO A 53 -30.20 -3.93 2.19
CA PRO A 53 -31.23 -3.03 1.68
C PRO A 53 -32.65 -3.60 1.77
N SER A 54 -32.82 -4.90 2.07
CA SER A 54 -34.11 -5.53 2.31
C SER A 54 -34.73 -5.17 3.68
N LYS A 55 -33.93 -4.60 4.60
CA LYS A 55 -34.36 -4.11 5.87
C LYS A 55 -35.02 -2.75 5.77
N THR A 56 -35.98 -2.52 6.69
CA THR A 56 -36.61 -1.21 6.89
C THR A 56 -35.71 -0.29 7.72
N LEU A 57 -35.94 1.02 7.68
CA LEU A 57 -35.25 1.98 8.53
C LEU A 57 -35.43 1.66 10.01
N ARG A 58 -36.62 1.18 10.40
CA ARG A 58 -36.96 0.78 11.78
C ARG A 58 -36.21 -0.50 12.21
N GLU A 59 -35.97 -1.42 11.29
CA GLU A 59 -35.14 -2.63 11.52
C GLU A 59 -33.64 -2.37 11.52
N GLY A 60 -33.22 -1.12 11.29
CA GLY A 60 -31.80 -0.72 11.32
C GLY A 60 -31.08 -0.93 10.00
N ALA A 61 -31.71 -0.62 8.86
CA ALA A 61 -31.05 -0.63 7.54
C ALA A 61 -29.79 0.25 7.52
N LEU A 62 -29.77 1.36 8.27
CA LEU A 62 -28.63 2.27 8.39
C LEU A 62 -27.65 1.80 9.48
N ALA A 63 -26.62 1.09 9.12
CA ALA A 63 -25.63 0.56 10.05
C ALA A 63 -24.95 1.62 10.94
N PRO A 64 -24.59 2.84 10.46
CA PRO A 64 -23.98 3.87 11.28
C PRO A 64 -24.87 4.44 12.40
N TRP A 65 -26.17 4.36 12.23
CA TRP A 65 -27.17 4.91 13.14
C TRP A 65 -27.95 3.84 13.91
N ASN A 66 -27.42 2.62 13.94
CA ASN A 66 -28.03 1.55 14.73
C ASN A 66 -27.95 1.88 16.24
N PRO A 67 -29.02 1.66 17.04
CA PRO A 67 -29.19 2.17 18.40
C PRO A 67 -28.28 1.59 19.48
N ILE A 68 -27.24 0.84 19.13
CA ILE A 68 -26.34 0.19 20.10
C ILE A 68 -25.56 1.21 20.98
N SER A 69 -25.34 2.44 20.49
CA SER A 69 -24.47 3.42 21.20
C SER A 69 -25.14 4.75 21.56
N SER A 70 -26.24 5.12 20.94
CA SER A 70 -26.96 6.38 21.22
C SER A 70 -28.33 6.37 20.54
N ASN A 71 -29.38 6.83 21.26
CA ASN A 71 -30.72 7.01 20.70
C ASN A 71 -30.90 8.33 19.95
N TYR A 72 -29.84 9.16 19.85
CA TYR A 72 -29.91 10.48 19.21
C TYR A 72 -30.18 10.42 17.72
N TYR A 73 -29.40 9.65 16.97
CA TYR A 73 -29.55 9.53 15.52
C TYR A 73 -30.81 8.76 15.11
N PRO A 74 -31.20 7.66 15.78
CA PRO A 74 -32.50 7.02 15.53
C PRO A 74 -33.70 7.94 15.75
N ALA A 75 -33.72 8.70 16.85
CA ALA A 75 -34.79 9.66 17.14
C ALA A 75 -34.83 10.81 16.12
N MET A 76 -33.68 11.28 15.67
CA MET A 76 -33.57 12.32 14.63
C MET A 76 -34.09 11.78 13.28
N LEU A 77 -33.71 10.56 12.91
CA LEU A 77 -34.20 9.91 11.69
C LEU A 77 -35.73 9.74 11.72
N GLU A 78 -36.28 9.21 12.80
CA GLU A 78 -37.73 8.98 12.94
C GLU A 78 -38.54 10.27 12.77
N GLN A 79 -38.17 11.35 13.49
CA GLN A 79 -38.86 12.62 13.41
C GLN A 79 -38.72 13.32 12.04
N ALA A 80 -37.51 13.22 11.42
CA ALA A 80 -37.33 13.75 10.10
C ALA A 80 -38.16 13.01 9.04
N MET A 81 -38.15 11.67 9.08
CA MET A 81 -38.90 10.87 8.11
C MET A 81 -40.40 11.06 8.25
N GLU A 82 -40.93 11.16 9.49
CA GLU A 82 -42.32 11.47 9.73
C GLU A 82 -42.73 12.80 9.11
N GLN A 83 -41.92 13.87 9.30
CA GLN A 83 -42.27 15.21 8.79
C GLN A 83 -42.06 15.32 7.27
N PHE A 84 -41.12 14.56 6.69
CA PHE A 84 -40.93 14.51 5.24
C PHE A 84 -41.85 13.50 4.53
N GLY A 85 -42.64 12.72 5.28
CA GLY A 85 -43.62 11.78 4.74
C GLY A 85 -43.00 10.50 4.16
N VAL A 86 -41.86 10.07 4.68
CA VAL A 86 -41.19 8.82 4.31
C VAL A 86 -41.61 7.70 5.25
N ASP A 87 -42.02 6.59 4.68
CA ASP A 87 -42.45 5.43 5.47
C ASP A 87 -41.24 4.66 6.02
N MET A 88 -41.13 4.58 7.34
CA MET A 88 -40.05 3.89 8.06
C MET A 88 -40.14 2.36 8.02
N ASP A 89 -41.30 1.83 7.64
CA ASP A 89 -41.58 0.39 7.63
C ASP A 89 -41.51 -0.21 6.21
N THR A 90 -41.20 0.61 5.20
CA THR A 90 -40.85 0.16 3.84
C THR A 90 -39.36 -0.24 3.74
N PRO A 91 -39.04 -1.44 3.18
CA PRO A 91 -37.65 -1.81 2.90
C PRO A 91 -36.90 -0.73 2.12
N PHE A 92 -35.62 -0.47 2.45
CA PHE A 92 -34.86 0.61 1.84
C PHE A 92 -34.79 0.51 0.31
N GLU A 93 -34.63 -0.69 -0.24
CA GLU A 93 -34.60 -0.94 -1.69
C GLU A 93 -35.95 -0.59 -2.40
N ASN A 94 -37.07 -0.57 -1.68
CA ASN A 94 -38.41 -0.29 -2.21
C ASN A 94 -38.82 1.18 -2.03
N LEU A 95 -38.01 1.99 -1.33
CA LEU A 95 -38.22 3.43 -1.23
C LEU A 95 -37.97 4.10 -2.59
N LYS A 96 -38.68 5.19 -2.85
CA LYS A 96 -38.44 6.00 -4.05
C LYS A 96 -37.05 6.61 -4.02
N LYS A 97 -36.49 6.89 -5.20
CA LYS A 97 -35.14 7.44 -5.31
C LYS A 97 -34.95 8.75 -4.53
N GLU A 98 -35.99 9.62 -4.56
CA GLU A 98 -35.99 10.89 -3.83
C GLU A 98 -35.95 10.67 -2.31
N GLU A 99 -36.63 9.62 -1.82
CA GLU A 99 -36.64 9.24 -0.40
C GLU A 99 -35.29 8.64 0.01
N GLN A 100 -34.70 7.79 -0.83
CA GLN A 100 -33.37 7.26 -0.61
C GLN A 100 -32.32 8.38 -0.58
N ASP A 101 -32.37 9.32 -1.54
CA ASP A 101 -31.43 10.44 -1.62
C ASP A 101 -31.59 11.38 -0.41
N LEU A 102 -32.80 11.62 0.06
CA LEU A 102 -33.08 12.35 1.30
C LEU A 102 -32.40 11.68 2.51
N ILE A 103 -32.53 10.38 2.66
CA ILE A 103 -31.94 9.62 3.77
C ILE A 103 -30.41 9.65 3.69
N LEU A 104 -29.85 9.49 2.50
CA LEU A 104 -28.42 9.43 2.28
C LEU A 104 -27.75 10.80 2.37
N TYR A 105 -28.27 11.79 1.66
CA TYR A 105 -27.61 13.08 1.43
C TYR A 105 -28.24 14.27 2.14
N GLY A 106 -29.45 14.07 2.70
CA GLY A 106 -30.14 15.08 3.50
C GLY A 106 -31.19 15.90 2.76
N SER A 107 -31.83 16.82 3.49
CA SER A 107 -32.96 17.61 3.01
C SER A 107 -32.58 18.91 2.29
N GLY A 108 -31.28 19.20 2.14
CA GLY A 108 -30.80 20.51 1.70
C GLY A 108 -31.21 21.60 2.70
N ASP A 109 -31.86 22.65 2.22
CA ASP A 109 -32.30 23.79 3.05
C ASP A 109 -33.65 23.56 3.73
N ARG A 110 -34.33 22.41 3.50
CA ARG A 110 -35.63 22.11 4.16
C ARG A 110 -35.38 21.70 5.58
N GLU A 111 -35.91 22.44 6.53
CA GLU A 111 -35.85 22.18 7.96
C GLU A 111 -36.95 21.23 8.43
N PHE A 112 -36.71 20.51 9.50
CA PHE A 112 -37.69 19.76 10.27
C PHE A 112 -37.53 20.14 11.75
N HIS A 113 -38.63 20.03 12.49
CA HIS A 113 -38.67 20.29 13.94
C HIS A 113 -38.12 19.08 14.67
N PHE A 114 -37.03 19.25 15.43
CA PHE A 114 -36.37 18.20 16.18
C PHE A 114 -36.46 18.44 17.68
N HIS A 115 -37.20 17.57 18.35
CA HIS A 115 -37.33 17.54 19.81
C HIS A 115 -36.58 16.33 20.37
N TYR A 116 -35.60 16.54 21.23
CA TYR A 116 -34.85 15.46 21.85
C TYR A 116 -34.47 15.79 23.30
N VAL A 117 -34.75 14.83 24.19
CA VAL A 117 -34.31 14.90 25.59
C VAL A 117 -33.25 13.82 25.84
N ASN A 118 -32.05 14.23 26.22
CA ASN A 118 -30.99 13.27 26.51
C ASN A 118 -31.16 12.64 27.91
N ASP A 119 -30.32 11.61 28.20
CA ASP A 119 -30.35 10.86 29.48
C ASP A 119 -30.08 11.73 30.71
N PHE A 120 -29.56 12.96 30.53
CA PHE A 120 -29.30 13.95 31.58
C PHE A 120 -30.43 15.01 31.70
N GLY A 121 -31.55 14.83 30.99
CA GLY A 121 -32.70 15.75 31.01
C GLY A 121 -32.47 17.06 30.24
N ARG A 122 -31.40 17.18 29.42
CA ARG A 122 -31.21 18.35 28.55
C ARG A 122 -32.15 18.23 27.35
N VAL A 123 -32.94 19.26 27.13
CA VAL A 123 -33.87 19.37 26.01
C VAL A 123 -33.20 20.06 24.85
N ARG A 124 -33.33 19.49 23.64
CA ARG A 124 -33.01 20.13 22.37
C ARG A 124 -34.33 20.27 21.62
N ASP A 125 -34.70 21.49 21.28
CA ASP A 125 -35.96 21.85 20.64
C ASP A 125 -35.66 22.92 19.58
N ILE A 126 -35.42 22.48 18.34
CA ILE A 126 -34.86 23.32 17.27
C ILE A 126 -35.34 22.88 15.90
N ASP A 127 -35.46 23.84 14.99
CA ASP A 127 -35.65 23.60 13.57
C ASP A 127 -34.29 23.50 12.90
N ILE A 128 -34.01 22.38 12.24
CA ILE A 128 -32.75 22.09 11.57
C ILE A 128 -32.96 21.36 10.25
N PRO A 129 -32.10 21.53 9.26
CA PRO A 129 -32.09 20.65 8.10
C PRO A 129 -31.63 19.25 8.46
N PHE A 130 -32.24 18.26 7.81
CA PHE A 130 -31.78 16.87 7.95
C PHE A 130 -30.48 16.66 7.15
N GLU A 131 -29.41 16.31 7.83
CA GLU A 131 -28.07 16.22 7.25
C GLU A 131 -27.87 15.05 6.27
N GLY A 132 -28.61 13.94 6.49
CA GLY A 132 -28.36 12.67 5.79
C GLY A 132 -27.17 11.88 6.34
N VAL A 133 -27.21 10.57 6.14
CA VAL A 133 -26.21 9.67 6.77
C VAL A 133 -24.82 9.79 6.15
N VAL A 134 -24.73 9.94 4.84
CA VAL A 134 -23.44 10.09 4.11
C VAL A 134 -22.75 11.41 4.48
N THR A 135 -23.52 12.51 4.48
CA THR A 135 -23.05 13.83 4.86
C THR A 135 -22.56 13.85 6.32
N ASN A 136 -23.33 13.19 7.22
CA ASN A 136 -22.98 13.06 8.62
C ASN A 136 -21.66 12.29 8.83
N ILE A 137 -21.47 11.16 8.13
CA ILE A 137 -20.24 10.39 8.20
C ILE A 137 -19.05 11.25 7.73
N ASN A 138 -19.16 11.90 6.58
CA ASN A 138 -18.10 12.77 6.04
C ASN A 138 -17.75 13.90 7.02
N ARG A 139 -18.74 14.64 7.52
CA ARG A 139 -18.49 15.71 8.48
C ARG A 139 -17.83 15.18 9.75
N ARG A 140 -18.35 14.11 10.34
CA ARG A 140 -17.79 13.52 11.57
C ARG A 140 -16.38 12.99 11.36
N TYR A 141 -16.04 12.46 10.20
CA TYR A 141 -14.70 12.01 9.88
C TYR A 141 -13.71 13.17 9.89
N HIS A 142 -14.06 14.31 9.30
CA HIS A 142 -13.18 15.47 9.16
C HIS A 142 -13.12 16.36 10.41
N GLU A 143 -14.23 16.53 11.11
CA GLU A 143 -14.33 17.50 12.22
C GLU A 143 -14.05 16.90 13.60
N THR A 144 -14.05 15.56 13.73
CA THR A 144 -13.84 14.94 15.06
C THR A 144 -12.41 15.04 15.54
N ASN A 145 -12.23 15.35 16.83
CA ASN A 145 -10.95 15.27 17.53
C ASN A 145 -10.70 13.89 18.16
N SER A 146 -11.65 12.96 18.06
CA SER A 146 -11.57 11.62 18.63
C SER A 146 -11.10 10.62 17.59
N ASP A 147 -9.94 10.01 17.80
CA ASP A 147 -9.42 8.95 16.91
C ASP A 147 -10.35 7.73 16.87
N PHE A 148 -11.03 7.42 17.98
CA PHE A 148 -12.03 6.36 18.00
C PHE A 148 -13.18 6.67 17.04
N THR A 149 -13.77 7.86 17.13
CA THR A 149 -14.87 8.28 16.23
C THR A 149 -14.40 8.30 14.77
N ARG A 150 -13.20 8.81 14.51
CA ARG A 150 -12.62 8.82 13.16
C ARG A 150 -12.47 7.42 12.59
N ASN A 151 -11.97 6.47 13.38
CA ASN A 151 -11.83 5.07 12.97
C ASN A 151 -13.17 4.39 12.72
N VAL A 152 -14.19 4.69 13.53
CA VAL A 152 -15.56 4.17 13.31
C VAL A 152 -16.12 4.71 12.00
N MET A 153 -16.00 6.03 11.73
CA MET A 153 -16.47 6.62 10.47
C MET A 153 -15.71 6.07 9.25
N ARG A 154 -14.40 5.87 9.38
CA ARG A 154 -13.56 5.26 8.33
C ARG A 154 -14.03 3.85 7.96
N GLY A 155 -14.62 3.11 8.90
CA GLY A 155 -15.19 1.78 8.65
C GLY A 155 -16.35 1.77 7.63
N TYR A 156 -16.94 2.93 7.33
CA TYR A 156 -17.99 3.11 6.32
C TYR A 156 -17.49 3.78 5.04
N MET A 157 -16.15 3.87 4.86
CA MET A 157 -15.55 4.56 3.72
C MET A 157 -14.61 3.63 2.98
N ASN A 158 -14.58 3.76 1.66
CA ASN A 158 -13.62 3.08 0.79
C ASN A 158 -12.65 4.08 0.17
N GLU A 159 -11.44 3.59 -0.11
CA GLU A 159 -10.43 4.35 -0.85
C GLU A 159 -10.67 4.16 -2.35
N LEU A 160 -11.11 5.23 -3.02
CA LEU A 160 -11.30 5.26 -4.46
C LEU A 160 -10.16 6.06 -5.13
N SER A 161 -9.76 5.67 -6.33
CA SER A 161 -8.81 6.45 -7.12
C SER A 161 -9.32 7.88 -7.32
N CYS A 162 -8.46 8.86 -7.13
CA CYS A 162 -8.82 10.26 -7.31
C CYS A 162 -9.36 10.50 -8.73
N PRO A 163 -10.55 11.08 -8.91
CA PRO A 163 -11.16 11.27 -10.23
C PRO A 163 -10.40 12.25 -11.12
N THR A 164 -9.57 13.12 -10.54
CA THR A 164 -8.80 14.13 -11.27
C THR A 164 -7.46 13.59 -11.77
N CYS A 165 -6.69 12.94 -10.90
CA CYS A 165 -5.36 12.43 -11.26
C CYS A 165 -5.34 10.91 -11.54
N HIS A 166 -6.46 10.23 -11.43
CA HIS A 166 -6.58 8.79 -11.68
C HIS A 166 -5.55 7.91 -10.93
N GLY A 167 -5.16 8.35 -9.73
CA GLY A 167 -4.16 7.65 -8.92
C GLY A 167 -2.72 8.16 -9.08
N TYR A 168 -2.43 8.98 -10.08
CA TYR A 168 -1.06 9.45 -10.38
C TYR A 168 -0.50 10.46 -9.38
N ARG A 169 -1.32 11.00 -8.48
CA ARG A 169 -0.93 11.92 -7.38
C ARG A 169 -0.47 13.30 -7.80
N LEU A 170 -0.20 13.52 -9.08
CA LEU A 170 0.34 14.75 -9.64
C LEU A 170 -0.73 15.59 -10.32
N ASN A 171 -0.46 16.86 -10.47
CA ASN A 171 -1.32 17.79 -11.21
C ASN A 171 -1.23 17.58 -12.73
N GLU A 172 -2.16 18.17 -13.47
CA GLU A 172 -2.26 18.02 -14.91
C GLU A 172 -1.02 18.53 -15.65
N ALA A 173 -0.40 19.62 -15.18
CA ALA A 173 0.80 20.17 -15.79
C ALA A 173 1.98 19.18 -15.74
N ALA A 174 2.20 18.53 -14.59
CA ALA A 174 3.22 17.48 -14.45
C ALA A 174 2.91 16.25 -15.31
N LEU A 175 1.65 15.85 -15.40
CA LEU A 175 1.23 14.69 -16.20
C LEU A 175 1.19 14.95 -17.70
N SER A 176 1.22 16.21 -18.12
CA SER A 176 1.29 16.58 -19.54
C SER A 176 2.72 16.47 -20.10
N VAL A 177 3.74 16.41 -19.25
CA VAL A 177 5.13 16.23 -19.68
C VAL A 177 5.39 14.76 -20.02
N ARG A 178 5.88 14.52 -21.23
CA ARG A 178 6.19 13.18 -21.76
C ARG A 178 7.66 13.06 -22.09
N VAL A 179 8.21 11.86 -21.94
CA VAL A 179 9.59 11.51 -22.32
C VAL A 179 9.53 10.52 -23.47
N GLY A 180 10.28 10.76 -24.54
CA GLY A 180 10.25 9.93 -25.75
C GLY A 180 9.33 10.48 -26.87
N GLY A 181 9.06 11.79 -26.90
CA GLY A 181 8.24 12.45 -27.92
C GLY A 181 6.73 12.42 -27.67
N GLU A 182 5.92 12.60 -28.72
CA GLU A 182 4.46 12.71 -28.62
C GLU A 182 3.79 11.44 -28.09
N ASP A 183 4.31 10.26 -28.46
CA ASP A 183 3.83 8.95 -28.01
C ASP A 183 4.53 8.50 -26.71
N GLY A 184 5.40 9.32 -26.14
CA GLY A 184 6.13 9.02 -24.93
C GLY A 184 5.25 8.94 -23.69
N LEU A 185 5.78 8.33 -22.64
CA LEU A 185 5.08 8.15 -21.37
C LEU A 185 5.30 9.35 -20.45
N ASN A 186 4.26 9.70 -19.68
CA ASN A 186 4.41 10.63 -18.57
C ASN A 186 4.90 9.92 -17.29
N ILE A 187 5.31 10.69 -16.28
CA ILE A 187 5.86 10.15 -15.03
C ILE A 187 4.87 9.24 -14.29
N GLY A 188 3.56 9.48 -14.37
CA GLY A 188 2.53 8.62 -13.78
C GLY A 188 2.50 7.26 -14.45
N GLN A 189 2.44 7.23 -15.78
CA GLN A 189 2.44 6.01 -16.58
C GLN A 189 3.73 5.19 -16.39
N ILE A 190 4.89 5.85 -16.39
CA ILE A 190 6.19 5.21 -16.11
C ILE A 190 6.19 4.59 -14.72
N SER A 191 5.62 5.27 -13.72
CA SER A 191 5.57 4.77 -12.34
C SER A 191 4.64 3.55 -12.16
N GLU A 192 3.69 3.33 -13.05
CA GLU A 192 2.81 2.17 -13.06
C GLU A 192 3.42 0.93 -13.74
N LEU A 193 4.48 1.12 -14.51
CA LEU A 193 5.20 -0.02 -15.09
C LEU A 193 5.80 -0.89 -14.00
N SER A 194 5.81 -2.20 -14.22
CA SER A 194 6.61 -3.09 -13.39
C SER A 194 8.10 -2.72 -13.50
N ILE A 195 8.89 -3.01 -12.48
CA ILE A 195 10.34 -2.73 -12.52
C ILE A 195 11.00 -3.35 -13.75
N SER A 196 10.56 -4.56 -14.16
CA SER A 196 11.06 -5.22 -15.36
C SER A 196 10.68 -4.46 -16.64
N ASP A 197 9.43 -3.99 -16.75
CA ASP A 197 8.95 -3.25 -17.92
C ASP A 197 9.56 -1.84 -17.97
N HIS A 198 9.75 -1.22 -16.80
CA HIS A 198 10.41 0.07 -16.69
C HIS A 198 11.86 0.01 -17.21
N LEU A 199 12.61 -1.05 -16.88
CA LEU A 199 13.96 -1.26 -17.44
C LEU A 199 13.93 -1.39 -18.96
N GLN A 200 12.96 -2.14 -19.53
CA GLN A 200 12.81 -2.28 -20.97
C GLN A 200 12.43 -0.94 -21.64
N GLU A 201 11.57 -0.15 -21.00
CA GLU A 201 11.16 1.14 -21.54
C GLU A 201 12.31 2.14 -21.56
N ILE A 202 13.14 2.16 -20.52
CA ILE A 202 14.37 2.99 -20.51
C ILE A 202 15.34 2.56 -21.63
N ASP A 203 15.41 1.27 -21.96
CA ASP A 203 16.28 0.77 -23.05
C ASP A 203 15.76 1.16 -24.43
N ARG A 204 14.47 1.45 -24.57
CA ARG A 204 13.82 1.88 -25.82
C ARG A 204 13.84 3.40 -26.04
N LEU A 205 14.23 4.17 -25.03
CA LEU A 205 14.26 5.62 -25.14
C LEU A 205 15.23 6.07 -26.24
N GLU A 206 14.69 6.71 -27.25
CA GLU A 206 15.45 7.39 -28.28
C GLU A 206 15.56 8.88 -27.92
N LEU A 207 16.78 9.31 -27.63
CA LEU A 207 17.08 10.70 -27.25
C LEU A 207 17.96 11.37 -28.30
N GLY A 208 17.79 12.67 -28.50
CA GLY A 208 18.69 13.45 -29.31
C GLY A 208 20.10 13.54 -28.69
N GLU A 209 21.13 13.86 -29.50
CA GLU A 209 22.53 13.88 -29.04
C GLU A 209 22.74 14.77 -27.80
N ASN A 210 22.11 15.94 -27.73
CA ASN A 210 22.22 16.84 -26.57
C ASN A 210 21.47 16.30 -25.35
N GLU A 211 20.30 15.70 -25.57
CA GLU A 211 19.48 15.11 -24.53
C GLU A 211 20.18 13.88 -23.94
N GLU A 212 20.79 13.03 -24.79
CA GLU A 212 21.53 11.87 -24.35
C GLU A 212 22.71 12.26 -23.45
N MET A 213 23.43 13.34 -23.79
CA MET A 213 24.57 13.79 -22.99
C MET A 213 24.12 14.17 -21.56
N ILE A 214 22.97 14.82 -21.42
CA ILE A 214 22.40 15.22 -20.13
C ILE A 214 21.78 14.02 -19.39
N ALA A 215 21.04 13.17 -20.09
CA ALA A 215 20.27 12.09 -19.52
C ALA A 215 21.12 10.86 -19.14
N ARG A 216 22.22 10.61 -19.85
CA ARG A 216 23.07 9.41 -19.66
C ARG A 216 23.46 9.13 -18.20
N PRO A 217 24.00 10.09 -17.41
CA PRO A 217 24.32 9.83 -16.01
C PRO A 217 23.09 9.55 -15.15
N ILE A 218 21.95 10.20 -15.44
CA ILE A 218 20.68 10.02 -14.73
C ILE A 218 20.10 8.63 -15.05
N ILE A 219 20.02 8.28 -16.32
CA ILE A 219 19.53 6.97 -16.79
C ILE A 219 20.37 5.84 -16.21
N LYS A 220 21.69 6.01 -16.17
CA LYS A 220 22.58 5.01 -15.56
C LYS A 220 22.24 4.76 -14.10
N GLU A 221 22.08 5.81 -13.31
CA GLU A 221 21.74 5.71 -11.89
C GLU A 221 20.36 5.05 -11.68
N ILE A 222 19.38 5.42 -12.49
CA ILE A 222 18.04 4.81 -12.44
C ILE A 222 18.13 3.32 -12.80
N LYS A 223 18.84 2.96 -13.88
CA LYS A 223 19.03 1.57 -14.30
C LYS A 223 19.73 0.74 -13.23
N ASP A 224 20.77 1.27 -12.61
CA ASP A 224 21.50 0.56 -11.55
C ASP A 224 20.57 0.21 -10.39
N ARG A 225 19.74 1.15 -9.95
CA ARG A 225 18.76 0.94 -8.86
C ARG A 225 17.65 -0.02 -9.26
N LEU A 226 17.05 0.14 -10.43
CA LEU A 226 16.00 -0.76 -10.92
C LEU A 226 16.52 -2.18 -11.17
N THR A 227 17.72 -2.31 -11.73
CA THR A 227 18.40 -3.60 -11.93
C THR A 227 18.61 -4.31 -10.61
N PHE A 228 18.98 -3.57 -9.57
CA PHE A 228 19.11 -4.16 -8.25
C PHE A 228 17.76 -4.66 -7.71
N LEU A 229 16.70 -3.85 -7.78
CA LEU A 229 15.35 -4.26 -7.39
C LEU A 229 14.89 -5.51 -8.16
N ASN A 230 15.18 -5.57 -9.45
CA ASN A 230 14.92 -6.74 -10.29
C ASN A 230 15.71 -7.98 -9.81
N ASN A 231 16.97 -7.81 -9.40
CA ASN A 231 17.84 -8.90 -8.95
C ASN A 231 17.42 -9.46 -7.57
N VAL A 232 16.83 -8.64 -6.70
CA VAL A 232 16.30 -9.11 -5.40
C VAL A 232 14.88 -9.64 -5.50
N GLY A 233 14.39 -9.96 -6.70
CA GLY A 233 13.08 -10.58 -6.92
C GLY A 233 11.89 -9.63 -6.78
N LEU A 234 12.09 -8.31 -6.94
CA LEU A 234 11.03 -7.30 -6.88
C LEU A 234 10.60 -6.80 -8.28
N ASN A 235 10.89 -7.56 -9.31
CA ASN A 235 10.65 -7.22 -10.71
C ASN A 235 9.19 -6.92 -11.06
N TYR A 236 8.26 -7.47 -10.29
CA TYR A 236 6.81 -7.31 -10.47
C TYR A 236 6.23 -6.06 -9.79
N LEU A 237 6.99 -5.43 -8.89
CA LEU A 237 6.54 -4.21 -8.20
C LEU A 237 6.51 -3.01 -9.15
N THR A 238 5.64 -2.06 -8.83
CA THR A 238 5.56 -0.77 -9.49
C THR A 238 6.02 0.34 -8.55
N LEU A 239 6.55 1.45 -9.09
CA LEU A 239 6.95 2.60 -8.28
C LEU A 239 5.74 3.35 -7.70
N SER A 240 4.56 3.19 -8.29
CA SER A 240 3.29 3.76 -7.81
C SER A 240 2.73 3.05 -6.59
N ARG A 241 3.21 1.83 -6.27
CA ARG A 241 2.68 1.02 -5.18
C ARG A 241 2.87 1.69 -3.81
N MET A 242 1.80 1.77 -3.04
CA MET A 242 1.85 2.38 -1.70
C MET A 242 2.67 1.53 -0.73
N ALA A 243 3.54 2.18 0.04
CA ALA A 243 4.43 1.52 1.00
C ALA A 243 3.68 0.69 2.05
N GLY A 244 2.49 1.11 2.46
CA GLY A 244 1.64 0.39 3.42
C GLY A 244 1.08 -0.95 2.91
N THR A 245 1.14 -1.20 1.59
CA THR A 245 0.69 -2.46 0.97
C THR A 245 1.81 -3.47 0.77
N LEU A 246 3.05 -3.09 1.09
CA LEU A 246 4.22 -3.96 0.96
C LEU A 246 4.25 -5.00 2.08
N SER A 247 4.61 -6.22 1.74
CA SER A 247 4.94 -7.24 2.74
C SER A 247 6.25 -6.89 3.48
N GLY A 248 6.48 -7.50 4.65
CA GLY A 248 7.72 -7.31 5.41
C GLY A 248 8.98 -7.62 4.58
N GLY A 249 8.96 -8.72 3.83
CA GLY A 249 10.08 -9.10 2.95
C GLY A 249 10.30 -8.14 1.77
N GLU A 250 9.22 -7.63 1.14
CA GLU A 250 9.32 -6.61 0.09
C GLU A 250 9.94 -5.31 0.64
N SER A 251 9.46 -4.84 1.80
CA SER A 251 9.98 -3.63 2.44
C SER A 251 11.47 -3.77 2.81
N GLN A 252 11.87 -4.92 3.32
CA GLN A 252 13.27 -5.21 3.65
C GLN A 252 14.16 -5.18 2.40
N ARG A 253 13.74 -5.82 1.31
CA ARG A 253 14.50 -5.81 0.03
C ARG A 253 14.57 -4.43 -0.60
N ILE A 254 13.53 -3.61 -0.51
CA ILE A 254 13.56 -2.20 -0.96
C ILE A 254 14.59 -1.40 -0.14
N ARG A 255 14.64 -1.57 1.19
CA ARG A 255 15.65 -0.93 2.03
C ARG A 255 17.06 -1.37 1.65
N LEU A 256 17.24 -2.66 1.41
CA LEU A 256 18.52 -3.21 0.92
C LEU A 256 18.92 -2.57 -0.41
N ALA A 257 17.97 -2.42 -1.35
CA ALA A 257 18.20 -1.75 -2.63
C ALA A 257 18.67 -0.30 -2.47
N THR A 258 18.06 0.42 -1.54
CA THR A 258 18.41 1.83 -1.26
C THR A 258 19.85 1.95 -0.71
N GLN A 259 20.26 0.99 0.13
CA GLN A 259 21.61 0.98 0.72
C GLN A 259 22.70 0.63 -0.32
N ILE A 260 22.42 -0.32 -1.22
CA ILE A 260 23.37 -0.76 -2.25
C ILE A 260 23.54 0.30 -3.34
N GLY A 261 22.45 0.96 -3.74
CA GLY A 261 22.50 2.02 -4.76
C GLY A 261 23.34 3.23 -4.35
N SER A 262 23.77 3.32 -3.09
CA SER A 262 24.64 4.40 -2.62
C SER A 262 26.12 4.24 -3.02
N ASN A 263 26.54 3.07 -3.57
CA ASN A 263 27.92 2.73 -3.90
C ASN A 263 28.94 3.06 -2.78
N LEU A 264 28.51 3.01 -1.52
CA LEU A 264 29.37 3.25 -0.36
C LEU A 264 30.34 2.09 -0.19
N SER A 265 31.58 2.40 0.15
CA SER A 265 32.62 1.44 0.52
C SER A 265 33.04 1.60 1.99
N GLY A 266 33.50 0.51 2.61
CA GLY A 266 33.91 0.51 4.02
C GLY A 266 32.77 0.54 5.03
N VAL A 267 31.55 0.17 4.63
CA VAL A 267 30.35 0.14 5.47
C VAL A 267 30.13 -1.27 6.03
N LEU A 268 29.64 -1.35 7.27
CA LEU A 268 29.12 -2.59 7.86
C LEU A 268 27.60 -2.69 7.62
N TYR A 269 27.19 -3.73 6.92
CA TYR A 269 25.79 -4.08 6.73
C TYR A 269 25.41 -5.27 7.59
N VAL A 270 24.29 -5.16 8.32
CA VAL A 270 23.70 -6.26 9.09
C VAL A 270 22.33 -6.56 8.50
N LEU A 271 22.16 -7.76 8.00
CA LEU A 271 20.97 -8.22 7.30
C LEU A 271 20.37 -9.41 8.04
N ASP A 272 19.07 -9.34 8.30
CA ASP A 272 18.31 -10.39 8.98
C ASP A 272 17.39 -11.07 7.97
N GLU A 273 17.64 -12.34 7.68
CA GLU A 273 16.90 -13.19 6.75
C GLU A 273 16.55 -12.52 5.40
N PRO A 274 17.51 -11.95 4.65
CA PRO A 274 17.22 -11.23 3.40
C PRO A 274 16.63 -12.12 2.31
N SER A 275 16.79 -13.45 2.39
CA SER A 275 16.22 -14.43 1.46
C SER A 275 14.76 -14.78 1.75
N ILE A 276 14.18 -14.30 2.86
CA ILE A 276 12.81 -14.67 3.27
C ILE A 276 11.78 -14.37 2.17
N GLY A 277 11.00 -15.37 1.82
CA GLY A 277 9.96 -15.27 0.80
C GLY A 277 10.47 -15.19 -0.65
N LEU A 278 11.77 -15.40 -0.89
CA LEU A 278 12.32 -15.58 -2.23
C LEU A 278 12.08 -17.01 -2.73
N HIS A 279 11.86 -17.11 -4.04
CA HIS A 279 11.96 -18.40 -4.72
C HIS A 279 13.44 -18.76 -4.88
N GLN A 280 13.79 -20.06 -4.86
CA GLN A 280 15.16 -20.55 -5.01
C GLN A 280 15.91 -19.89 -6.18
N ARG A 281 15.25 -19.71 -7.32
CA ARG A 281 15.82 -19.06 -8.51
C ARG A 281 16.27 -17.61 -8.28
N ASP A 282 15.60 -16.89 -7.38
CA ASP A 282 15.91 -15.48 -7.13
C ASP A 282 16.95 -15.33 -6.02
N ASN A 283 17.16 -16.39 -5.21
CA ASN A 283 18.19 -16.43 -4.18
C ASN A 283 19.60 -16.29 -4.76
N ASP A 284 19.92 -16.96 -5.87
CA ASP A 284 21.21 -16.83 -6.58
C ASP A 284 21.54 -15.38 -6.95
N ARG A 285 20.51 -14.63 -7.38
CA ARG A 285 20.65 -13.21 -7.74
C ARG A 285 20.91 -12.33 -6.51
N LEU A 286 20.22 -12.62 -5.40
CA LEU A 286 20.46 -11.95 -4.13
C LEU A 286 21.89 -12.20 -3.65
N ILE A 287 22.35 -13.45 -3.60
CA ILE A 287 23.72 -13.85 -3.22
C ILE A 287 24.75 -13.13 -4.10
N SER A 288 24.54 -13.13 -5.42
CA SER A 288 25.41 -12.39 -6.35
C SER A 288 25.49 -10.90 -6.04
N SER A 289 24.36 -10.29 -5.66
CA SER A 289 24.31 -8.88 -5.30
C SER A 289 25.02 -8.59 -3.98
N LEU A 290 24.86 -9.46 -2.97
CA LEU A 290 25.57 -9.37 -1.69
C LEU A 290 27.09 -9.52 -1.88
N LYS A 291 27.54 -10.44 -2.74
CA LYS A 291 28.97 -10.58 -3.09
C LYS A 291 29.53 -9.32 -3.76
N LYS A 292 28.78 -8.70 -4.67
CA LYS A 292 29.20 -7.43 -5.27
C LYS A 292 29.39 -6.34 -4.22
N MET A 293 28.49 -6.25 -3.22
CA MET A 293 28.66 -5.30 -2.10
C MET A 293 29.94 -5.57 -1.33
N ARG A 294 30.22 -6.84 -0.99
CA ARG A 294 31.48 -7.24 -0.33
C ARG A 294 32.69 -6.82 -1.15
N ASP A 295 32.67 -7.08 -2.45
CA ASP A 295 33.77 -6.80 -3.36
C ASP A 295 34.04 -5.29 -3.53
N LEU A 296 33.08 -4.42 -3.21
CA LEU A 296 33.27 -2.97 -3.07
C LEU A 296 34.00 -2.57 -1.77
N GLY A 297 34.45 -3.52 -0.95
CA GLY A 297 35.14 -3.26 0.30
C GLY A 297 34.25 -3.11 1.52
N ASN A 298 33.02 -3.58 1.46
CA ASN A 298 32.09 -3.58 2.58
C ASN A 298 32.18 -4.87 3.42
N THR A 299 31.74 -4.79 4.68
CA THR A 299 31.55 -5.94 5.55
C THR A 299 30.08 -6.27 5.66
N LEU A 300 29.70 -7.52 5.42
CA LEU A 300 28.32 -7.99 5.52
C LEU A 300 28.20 -9.03 6.62
N ILE A 301 27.28 -8.82 7.55
CA ILE A 301 26.83 -9.83 8.52
C ILE A 301 25.40 -10.20 8.12
N VAL A 302 25.20 -11.47 7.80
CA VAL A 302 23.91 -11.96 7.31
C VAL A 302 23.43 -13.07 8.25
N VAL A 303 22.27 -12.90 8.85
CA VAL A 303 21.57 -13.96 9.58
C VAL A 303 20.73 -14.71 8.56
N GLU A 304 20.99 -16.01 8.38
CA GLU A 304 20.33 -16.81 7.35
C GLU A 304 20.09 -18.25 7.75
N HIS A 305 19.10 -18.85 7.11
CA HIS A 305 18.72 -20.24 7.25
C HIS A 305 18.80 -21.02 5.93
N ASP A 306 19.10 -20.31 4.85
CA ASP A 306 19.22 -20.87 3.51
C ASP A 306 20.60 -21.52 3.30
N GLU A 307 20.61 -22.77 2.79
CA GLU A 307 21.82 -23.55 2.62
C GLU A 307 22.77 -22.93 1.56
N ASP A 308 22.21 -22.41 0.45
CA ASP A 308 23.03 -21.85 -0.63
C ASP A 308 23.73 -20.58 -0.17
N THR A 309 23.04 -19.73 0.59
CA THR A 309 23.63 -18.52 1.19
C THR A 309 24.73 -18.88 2.19
N MET A 310 24.54 -19.92 3.02
CA MET A 310 25.56 -20.37 3.97
C MET A 310 26.80 -20.92 3.26
N ARG A 311 26.64 -21.64 2.15
CA ARG A 311 27.75 -22.21 1.38
C ARG A 311 28.59 -21.15 0.67
N GLU A 312 27.96 -20.04 0.32
CA GLU A 312 28.58 -18.93 -0.41
C GLU A 312 29.21 -17.85 0.50
N ALA A 313 29.08 -18.03 1.83
CA ALA A 313 29.69 -17.13 2.81
C ALA A 313 31.22 -17.34 2.90
N ASP A 314 31.96 -16.27 3.13
CA ASP A 314 33.41 -16.34 3.38
C ASP A 314 33.69 -16.96 4.77
N TRP A 315 32.80 -16.68 5.73
CA TRP A 315 32.89 -17.14 7.11
C TRP A 315 31.52 -17.43 7.68
N LEU A 316 31.35 -18.59 8.33
CA LEU A 316 30.11 -19.03 8.93
C LEU A 316 30.27 -19.13 10.45
N ILE A 317 29.30 -18.61 11.19
CA ILE A 317 29.21 -18.70 12.64
C ILE A 317 27.91 -19.43 12.98
N ASP A 318 28.01 -20.63 13.54
CA ASP A 318 26.87 -21.43 13.99
C ASP A 318 26.57 -21.16 15.45
N VAL A 319 25.36 -20.63 15.72
CA VAL A 319 24.90 -20.21 17.05
C VAL A 319 23.80 -21.15 17.53
N GLY A 320 23.99 -21.79 18.68
CA GLY A 320 23.01 -22.74 19.20
C GLY A 320 23.44 -23.34 20.57
N PRO A 321 23.03 -24.58 20.89
CA PRO A 321 21.99 -25.41 20.26
C PRO A 321 20.57 -25.11 20.71
N GLY A 322 20.38 -24.35 21.81
CA GLY A 322 19.06 -24.01 22.35
C GLY A 322 18.59 -22.62 21.99
N ALA A 323 17.44 -22.22 22.51
CA ALA A 323 16.86 -20.89 22.36
C ALA A 323 16.73 -20.19 23.73
N GLY A 324 16.59 -18.85 23.71
CA GLY A 324 16.45 -18.03 24.91
C GLY A 324 17.64 -18.17 25.88
N ALA A 325 17.37 -18.38 27.15
CA ALA A 325 18.39 -18.49 28.21
C ALA A 325 19.36 -19.66 28.02
N PHE A 326 19.02 -20.69 27.23
CA PHE A 326 19.83 -21.89 26.96
C PHE A 326 20.51 -21.84 25.58
N GLY A 327 20.37 -20.76 24.83
CA GLY A 327 20.95 -20.56 23.50
C GLY A 327 22.11 -19.56 23.49
N GLY A 328 22.50 -19.14 22.29
CA GLY A 328 23.48 -18.08 22.09
C GLY A 328 24.96 -18.52 22.24
N GLN A 329 25.23 -19.84 22.26
CA GLN A 329 26.60 -20.34 22.27
C GLN A 329 27.13 -20.50 20.84
N ILE A 330 28.37 -20.13 20.60
CA ILE A 330 29.05 -20.40 19.32
C ILE A 330 29.46 -21.87 19.32
N ILE A 331 28.82 -22.68 18.47
CA ILE A 331 29.07 -24.13 18.35
C ILE A 331 30.19 -24.37 17.34
N ALA A 332 30.22 -23.62 16.26
CA ALA A 332 31.24 -23.68 15.23
C ALA A 332 31.48 -22.30 14.62
N SER A 333 32.71 -22.06 14.18
CA SER A 333 33.09 -20.82 13.49
C SER A 333 34.22 -21.15 12.51
N GLY A 334 34.13 -20.70 11.27
CA GLY A 334 35.11 -20.97 10.22
C GLY A 334 34.51 -20.86 8.83
N THR A 335 35.26 -21.34 7.83
CA THR A 335 34.71 -21.45 6.47
C THR A 335 33.51 -22.44 6.46
N PRO A 336 32.57 -22.35 5.51
CA PRO A 336 31.47 -23.31 5.39
C PRO A 336 31.94 -24.77 5.43
N GLU A 337 33.06 -25.11 4.78
CA GLU A 337 33.63 -26.47 4.79
C GLU A 337 34.17 -26.86 6.18
N ALA A 338 34.74 -25.91 6.92
CA ALA A 338 35.23 -26.17 8.26
C ALA A 338 34.05 -26.44 9.23
N VAL A 339 32.97 -25.67 9.12
CA VAL A 339 31.74 -25.87 9.89
C VAL A 339 31.06 -27.18 9.51
N ALA A 340 31.01 -27.53 8.21
CA ALA A 340 30.45 -28.80 7.73
C ALA A 340 31.16 -30.04 8.30
N ARG A 341 32.45 -29.95 8.63
CA ARG A 341 33.22 -31.03 9.26
C ARG A 341 33.00 -31.16 10.79
N ASN A 342 32.41 -30.12 11.39
CA ASN A 342 32.20 -30.10 12.84
C ASN A 342 30.98 -30.96 13.24
N LYS A 343 31.25 -32.14 13.82
CA LYS A 343 30.20 -33.07 14.26
C LYS A 343 29.27 -32.52 15.36
N LYS A 344 29.68 -31.48 16.10
CA LYS A 344 28.85 -30.85 17.14
C LYS A 344 27.86 -29.84 16.54
N SER A 345 28.13 -29.30 15.36
CA SER A 345 27.26 -28.35 14.65
C SER A 345 26.12 -29.12 13.98
N ILE A 346 24.89 -28.79 14.32
CA ILE A 346 23.72 -29.35 13.64
C ILE A 346 23.68 -28.80 12.20
N THR A 347 23.91 -27.50 12.02
CA THR A 347 24.05 -26.85 10.72
C THR A 347 25.12 -27.55 9.88
N GLY A 348 26.29 -27.81 10.44
CA GLY A 348 27.35 -28.53 9.77
C GLY A 348 26.99 -29.98 9.36
N GLN A 349 26.17 -30.67 10.16
CA GLN A 349 25.68 -32.01 9.80
C GLN A 349 24.72 -31.97 8.59
N TYR A 350 23.89 -30.91 8.44
CA TYR A 350 23.08 -30.74 7.25
C TYR A 350 23.89 -30.29 6.05
N LEU A 351 24.80 -29.34 6.20
CA LEU A 351 25.70 -28.89 5.12
C LEU A 351 26.58 -30.02 4.56
N SER A 352 27.00 -30.96 5.41
CA SER A 352 27.78 -32.13 4.99
C SER A 352 26.94 -33.28 4.41
N GLY A 353 25.62 -33.23 4.51
CA GLY A 353 24.72 -34.30 4.13
C GLY A 353 24.67 -35.46 5.14
N ALA A 354 25.39 -35.38 6.30
CA ALA A 354 25.31 -36.36 7.36
C ALA A 354 23.92 -36.46 7.99
N LYS A 355 23.16 -35.36 7.96
CA LYS A 355 21.72 -35.28 8.26
C LYS A 355 20.96 -34.77 7.05
N SER A 356 19.80 -35.33 6.83
CA SER A 356 18.84 -34.86 5.84
C SER A 356 17.42 -35.05 6.35
N ILE A 357 16.49 -34.26 5.87
CA ILE A 357 15.05 -34.47 6.08
C ILE A 357 14.60 -35.44 4.99
N PRO A 358 14.22 -36.71 5.38
CA PRO A 358 13.84 -37.68 4.37
C PRO A 358 12.55 -37.28 3.69
N VAL A 359 12.54 -37.37 2.37
CA VAL A 359 11.31 -37.25 1.59
C VAL A 359 10.52 -38.53 1.74
N PRO A 360 9.29 -38.52 2.29
CA PRO A 360 8.52 -39.75 2.45
C PRO A 360 8.18 -40.35 1.10
N THR A 361 8.37 -41.66 0.96
CA THR A 361 8.01 -42.42 -0.24
C THR A 361 6.50 -42.50 -0.44
N GLU A 362 5.75 -42.51 0.67
CA GLU A 362 4.29 -42.40 0.66
C GLU A 362 3.87 -41.02 1.12
N ARG A 363 3.16 -40.30 0.25
CA ARG A 363 2.62 -38.99 0.58
C ARG A 363 1.16 -39.09 0.98
N ARG A 364 0.77 -38.41 2.06
CA ARG A 364 -0.65 -38.27 2.38
C ARG A 364 -1.39 -37.59 1.25
N CYS A 365 -2.54 -38.16 0.89
CA CYS A 365 -3.40 -37.52 -0.11
C CYS A 365 -3.91 -36.18 0.44
N LEU A 366 -3.73 -35.09 -0.31
CA LEU A 366 -4.17 -33.74 0.05
C LEU A 366 -5.68 -33.66 0.37
N LEU A 367 -6.49 -34.54 -0.23
CA LEU A 367 -7.94 -34.63 0.03
C LEU A 367 -8.30 -35.03 1.45
N TYR A 368 -7.37 -35.71 2.19
CA TYR A 368 -7.60 -36.17 3.56
C TYR A 368 -6.86 -35.35 4.61
N THR A 369 -5.99 -34.42 4.23
CA THR A 369 -5.13 -33.68 5.16
C THR A 369 -5.57 -32.24 5.40
N SER A 370 -6.45 -31.70 4.55
CA SER A 370 -7.04 -30.37 4.72
C SER A 370 -8.55 -30.53 4.86
N PRO A 371 -9.14 -30.32 6.07
CA PRO A 371 -10.58 -30.34 6.19
C PRO A 371 -11.19 -29.29 5.29
N SER A 372 -11.98 -29.71 4.32
CA SER A 372 -12.75 -28.80 3.47
C SER A 372 -13.70 -27.96 4.36
N PRO A 373 -13.95 -26.69 4.02
CA PRO A 373 -15.00 -25.91 4.68
C PRO A 373 -16.37 -26.60 4.67
N ARG A 374 -16.58 -27.58 3.77
CA ARG A 374 -17.79 -28.42 3.71
C ARG A 374 -17.81 -29.51 4.77
N ASP A 375 -16.66 -29.95 5.29
CA ASP A 375 -16.58 -31.01 6.30
C ASP A 375 -16.95 -30.52 7.71
N LYS A 376 -17.09 -29.23 7.91
CA LYS A 376 -17.58 -28.61 9.16
C LYS A 376 -19.10 -28.55 9.28
N ARG A 377 -19.86 -29.13 8.35
CA ARG A 377 -21.35 -29.14 8.33
C ARG A 377 -21.96 -30.50 8.60
N GLN A 378 -21.23 -31.40 9.28
CA GLN A 378 -21.81 -32.63 9.86
C GLN A 378 -21.81 -32.57 11.38
#